data_48e50b03b7dfea98912f0fd82a46774f
#
_entry.id   48e50b03b7dfea98912f0fd82a46774f
#
_cell.length_a   1.000
_cell.length_b   1.000
_cell.length_c   1.000
_cell.angle_alpha   90.00
_cell.angle_beta   90.00
_cell.angle_gamma   90.00
#
_symmetry.space_group_name_H-M   'P 1'
#
loop_
_entity.id
_entity.type
_entity.pdbx_description
1 polymer ?
#
loop_
_entity_poly.entity_id
_entity_poly.type
_entity_poly.pdbx_seq_one_letter_code
_entity_poly.pdbx_strand_id
1 'polypeptide(L)'
;TTRHLSSIADVAHVRRVNSLVLGCGLGRHPSTLMVIQKLISKFAIPMVLDGDALRSIAQKPQVVFGKQVILTPHAGELLILLAQSTPSGDPQISLQQSFEARLVAAKQAAAKYHAVVLLKGYVDIITDGTTTITNNSGTPFXXXXXFGDTLSGVVAALLARGVGLFEAAHAAAYINGRAGELAASQKGEGVVASDIFDFIPQVLKGSNEDY
;
A
#
# COMPACT_ATOMS: atom_id res chain seq x y z
N THR A 1 -12.64 -1.51 -20.96
CA THR A 1 -11.92 -0.81 -22.05
C THR A 1 -10.53 -0.47 -21.59
N THR A 2 -9.55 -1.27 -22.04
CA THR A 2 -8.12 -0.97 -21.84
C THR A 2 -7.78 0.29 -22.65
N ARG A 3 -7.72 1.43 -22.00
CA ARG A 3 -7.08 2.58 -22.63
C ARG A 3 -5.59 2.28 -22.72
N HIS A 4 -5.03 2.48 -23.89
CA HIS A 4 -3.59 2.28 -24.10
C HIS A 4 -2.79 3.13 -23.11
N LEU A 5 -1.87 2.49 -22.40
CA LEU A 5 -1.01 3.16 -21.40
C LEU A 5 -0.13 4.27 -22.02
N SER A 6 -0.03 4.32 -23.36
CA SER A 6 0.62 5.46 -24.03
C SER A 6 -0.05 6.81 -23.74
N SER A 7 -1.35 6.80 -23.41
CA SER A 7 -2.07 8.03 -23.03
C SER A 7 -1.83 8.43 -21.57
N ILE A 8 -1.28 7.54 -20.75
CA ILE A 8 -0.92 7.87 -19.36
C ILE A 8 0.33 8.76 -19.34
N ALA A 9 1.16 8.70 -20.37
CA ALA A 9 2.29 9.64 -20.51
C ALA A 9 1.81 11.10 -20.56
N ASP A 10 0.56 11.31 -20.96
CA ASP A 10 -0.05 12.65 -21.01
C ASP A 10 -0.52 13.13 -19.64
N VAL A 11 -0.54 12.26 -18.62
CA VAL A 11 -0.78 12.66 -17.21
C VAL A 11 0.31 13.63 -16.74
N ALA A 12 1.44 13.66 -17.44
CA ALA A 12 2.48 14.68 -17.20
C ALA A 12 1.97 16.12 -17.40
N HIS A 13 0.83 16.29 -18.06
CA HIS A 13 0.20 17.59 -18.23
C HIS A 13 -0.80 17.95 -17.11
N VAL A 14 -1.09 17.02 -16.19
CA VAL A 14 -1.91 17.35 -15.03
C VAL A 14 -1.09 18.25 -14.10
N ARG A 15 -1.51 19.49 -14.01
CA ARG A 15 -0.84 20.48 -13.16
C ARG A 15 -1.17 20.21 -11.70
N ARG A 16 -0.19 20.35 -10.82
CA ARG A 16 -0.31 20.26 -9.36
C ARG A 16 -0.65 18.85 -8.86
N VAL A 17 0.08 17.85 -9.36
CA VAL A 17 0.04 16.51 -8.77
C VAL A 17 1.02 16.47 -7.59
N ASN A 18 0.54 16.16 -6.41
CA ASN A 18 1.34 16.16 -5.17
C ASN A 18 1.67 14.75 -4.68
N SER A 19 0.97 13.74 -5.15
CA SER A 19 1.27 12.35 -4.86
C SER A 19 0.72 11.47 -5.99
N LEU A 20 1.16 10.21 -6.03
CA LEU A 20 0.78 9.27 -7.09
C LEU A 20 0.51 7.89 -6.49
N VAL A 21 -0.60 7.27 -6.87
CA VAL A 21 -0.86 5.85 -6.59
C VAL A 21 -0.68 5.07 -7.88
N LEU A 22 0.09 3.99 -7.82
CA LEU A 22 0.33 3.15 -8.99
C LEU A 22 0.15 1.68 -8.62
N GLY A 23 -0.51 0.93 -9.51
CA GLY A 23 -0.48 -0.53 -9.49
C GLY A 23 -1.82 -1.21 -9.36
N CYS A 24 -2.82 -0.56 -8.76
CA CYS A 24 -4.14 -1.18 -8.55
C CYS A 24 -4.78 -1.51 -9.90
N GLY A 25 -4.92 -2.81 -10.21
CA GLY A 25 -5.63 -3.27 -11.39
C GLY A 25 -5.01 -2.95 -12.74
N LEU A 26 -3.73 -2.62 -12.81
CA LEU A 26 -3.09 -2.23 -14.09
C LEU A 26 -2.83 -3.43 -15.01
N GLY A 27 -2.65 -4.62 -14.43
CA GLY A 27 -2.38 -5.83 -15.17
C GLY A 27 -0.90 -6.19 -15.24
N ARG A 28 -0.64 -7.45 -15.58
CA ARG A 28 0.69 -8.08 -15.45
C ARG A 28 1.41 -8.27 -16.79
N HIS A 29 0.90 -7.67 -17.85
CA HIS A 29 1.56 -7.77 -19.14
C HIS A 29 2.95 -7.11 -19.05
N PRO A 30 4.00 -7.69 -19.68
CA PRO A 30 5.34 -7.11 -19.57
C PRO A 30 5.42 -5.64 -19.97
N SER A 31 4.69 -5.23 -21.01
CA SER A 31 4.66 -3.81 -21.42
C SER A 31 4.07 -2.91 -20.34
N THR A 32 3.04 -3.39 -19.60
CA THR A 32 2.46 -2.64 -18.48
C THR A 32 3.51 -2.45 -17.39
N LEU A 33 4.22 -3.53 -17.03
CA LEU A 33 5.25 -3.45 -15.99
C LEU A 33 6.36 -2.46 -16.37
N MET A 34 6.75 -2.44 -17.66
CA MET A 34 7.74 -1.46 -18.16
C MET A 34 7.22 -0.03 -18.08
N VAL A 35 5.96 0.22 -18.40
CA VAL A 35 5.36 1.55 -18.31
C VAL A 35 5.33 2.01 -16.85
N ILE A 36 5.00 1.12 -15.91
CA ILE A 36 5.03 1.43 -14.47
C ILE A 36 6.44 1.90 -14.07
N GLN A 37 7.50 1.18 -14.49
CA GLN A 37 8.88 1.56 -14.19
C GLN A 37 9.22 2.95 -14.76
N LYS A 38 8.78 3.23 -15.98
CA LYS A 38 9.00 4.54 -16.61
C LYS A 38 8.29 5.66 -15.84
N LEU A 39 7.06 5.42 -15.39
CA LEU A 39 6.31 6.41 -14.60
C LEU A 39 7.02 6.68 -13.27
N ILE A 40 7.45 5.62 -12.56
CA ILE A 40 8.18 5.78 -11.30
C ILE A 40 9.46 6.60 -11.54
N SER A 41 10.21 6.29 -12.60
CA SER A 41 11.44 7.02 -12.92
C SER A 41 11.18 8.50 -13.21
N LYS A 42 10.07 8.80 -13.88
CA LYS A 42 9.74 10.15 -14.34
C LYS A 42 9.35 11.11 -13.21
N PHE A 43 8.61 10.61 -12.21
CA PHE A 43 8.06 11.47 -11.17
C PHE A 43 8.99 11.55 -9.96
N ALA A 44 9.08 12.76 -9.38
CA ALA A 44 9.84 13.01 -8.14
C ALA A 44 8.94 13.24 -6.93
N ILE A 45 7.61 13.14 -7.12
CA ILE A 45 6.63 13.33 -6.04
C ILE A 45 6.49 12.04 -5.22
N PRO A 46 5.96 12.12 -3.99
CA PRO A 46 5.70 10.93 -3.19
C PRO A 46 4.75 9.95 -3.89
N MET A 47 5.04 8.66 -3.76
CA MET A 47 4.30 7.61 -4.46
C MET A 47 3.87 6.49 -3.51
N VAL A 48 2.68 5.94 -3.77
CA VAL A 48 2.21 4.70 -3.18
C VAL A 48 2.22 3.63 -4.28
N LEU A 49 2.93 2.53 -4.04
CA LEU A 49 3.01 1.42 -5.00
C LEU A 49 2.31 0.20 -4.39
N ASP A 50 1.29 -0.29 -5.12
CA ASP A 50 0.47 -1.42 -4.68
C ASP A 50 0.32 -2.42 -5.85
N GLY A 51 -0.12 -3.62 -5.58
CA GLY A 51 -0.54 -4.58 -6.60
C GLY A 51 0.50 -4.82 -7.70
N ASP A 52 0.12 -4.52 -8.95
CA ASP A 52 0.99 -4.80 -10.09
C ASP A 52 2.24 -3.92 -10.13
N ALA A 53 2.23 -2.75 -9.47
CA ALA A 53 3.44 -1.94 -9.36
C ALA A 53 4.49 -2.62 -8.47
N LEU A 54 4.07 -3.34 -7.42
CA LEU A 54 5.00 -4.12 -6.60
C LEU A 54 5.70 -5.20 -7.42
N ARG A 55 4.95 -5.88 -8.31
CA ARG A 55 5.53 -6.87 -9.23
C ARG A 55 6.52 -6.23 -10.20
N SER A 56 6.21 -5.02 -10.64
CA SER A 56 7.07 -4.29 -11.58
C SER A 56 8.41 -3.93 -10.93
N ILE A 57 8.40 -3.39 -9.71
CA ILE A 57 9.64 -3.01 -9.03
C ILE A 57 10.42 -4.24 -8.53
N ALA A 58 9.77 -5.37 -8.32
CA ALA A 58 10.47 -6.62 -7.97
C ALA A 58 11.44 -7.03 -9.08
N GLN A 59 11.11 -6.73 -10.36
CA GLN A 59 11.98 -7.01 -11.49
C GLN A 59 13.16 -6.02 -11.59
N LYS A 60 12.99 -4.81 -11.03
CA LYS A 60 13.99 -3.74 -11.14
C LYS A 60 13.95 -2.84 -9.89
N PRO A 61 14.48 -3.33 -8.77
CA PRO A 61 14.36 -2.59 -7.49
C PRO A 61 14.92 -1.17 -7.53
N GLN A 62 16.00 -0.96 -8.28
CA GLN A 62 16.70 0.32 -8.32
C GLN A 62 15.84 1.46 -8.89
N VAL A 63 14.70 1.17 -9.51
CA VAL A 63 13.82 2.22 -10.06
C VAL A 63 13.22 3.10 -8.96
N VAL A 64 13.13 2.59 -7.73
CA VAL A 64 12.60 3.36 -6.58
C VAL A 64 13.69 4.00 -5.72
N PHE A 65 14.97 3.73 -5.99
CA PHE A 65 16.05 4.26 -5.14
C PHE A 65 16.10 5.79 -5.25
N GLY A 66 16.17 6.45 -4.09
CA GLY A 66 16.16 7.91 -4.01
C GLY A 66 14.78 8.55 -4.18
N LYS A 67 13.73 7.74 -4.28
CA LYS A 67 12.35 8.21 -4.41
C LYS A 67 11.64 8.15 -3.05
N GLN A 68 10.62 8.98 -2.90
CA GLN A 68 9.75 8.97 -1.72
C GLN A 68 8.61 7.96 -1.97
N VAL A 69 8.77 6.73 -1.45
CA VAL A 69 7.88 5.63 -1.83
C VAL A 69 7.37 4.90 -0.58
N ILE A 70 6.08 4.62 -0.59
CA ILE A 70 5.44 3.67 0.33
C ILE A 70 5.01 2.46 -0.49
N LEU A 71 5.40 1.26 -0.05
CA LEU A 71 4.97 -0.02 -0.61
C LEU A 71 3.87 -0.58 0.28
N THR A 72 2.77 -1.07 -0.32
CA THR A 72 1.62 -1.58 0.46
C THR A 72 1.35 -3.06 0.15
N PRO A 73 2.34 -3.96 0.33
CA PRO A 73 2.13 -5.36 -0.02
C PRO A 73 1.23 -6.09 0.98
N HIS A 74 0.48 -7.09 0.50
CA HIS A 74 0.05 -8.20 1.35
C HIS A 74 1.17 -9.27 1.39
N ALA A 75 0.99 -10.32 2.20
CA ALA A 75 2.05 -11.33 2.39
C ALA A 75 2.56 -11.95 1.08
N GLY A 76 1.66 -12.28 0.16
CA GLY A 76 2.06 -12.85 -1.13
C GLY A 76 2.88 -11.89 -2.00
N GLU A 77 2.53 -10.60 -1.98
CA GLU A 77 3.28 -9.57 -2.70
C GLU A 77 4.64 -9.32 -2.06
N LEU A 78 4.71 -9.40 -0.73
CA LEU A 78 5.98 -9.27 -0.01
C LEU A 78 6.98 -10.34 -0.43
N LEU A 79 6.52 -11.59 -0.59
CA LEU A 79 7.38 -12.68 -1.09
C LEU A 79 7.93 -12.37 -2.48
N ILE A 80 7.10 -11.81 -3.36
CA ILE A 80 7.53 -11.41 -4.71
C ILE A 80 8.61 -10.31 -4.61
N LEU A 81 8.39 -9.32 -3.75
CA LEU A 81 9.35 -8.23 -3.55
C LEU A 81 10.70 -8.75 -3.05
N LEU A 82 10.68 -9.75 -2.17
CA LEU A 82 11.92 -10.31 -1.63
C LEU A 82 12.59 -11.30 -2.59
N ALA A 83 11.88 -11.74 -3.65
CA ALA A 83 12.36 -12.72 -4.62
C ALA A 83 12.85 -13.99 -3.90
N GLN A 84 12.15 -14.39 -2.83
CA GLN A 84 12.48 -15.60 -2.11
C GLN A 84 11.96 -16.80 -2.90
N SER A 85 12.83 -17.39 -3.69
CA SER A 85 12.65 -18.75 -4.12
C SER A 85 12.89 -19.62 -2.88
N THR A 86 11.92 -20.40 -2.53
CA THR A 86 11.92 -21.21 -1.34
C THR A 86 12.76 -22.46 -1.46
N PRO A 87 13.80 -22.62 -0.64
CA PRO A 87 14.28 -23.96 -0.35
C PRO A 87 13.49 -24.50 0.85
N SER A 88 12.71 -25.52 0.63
CA SER A 88 12.06 -26.36 1.64
C SER A 88 11.20 -25.63 2.69
N GLY A 89 9.93 -25.57 2.42
CA GLY A 89 8.89 -24.99 3.27
C GLY A 89 8.19 -23.86 2.50
N ASP A 90 6.86 -23.83 2.57
CA ASP A 90 6.11 -22.79 1.89
C ASP A 90 6.25 -21.47 2.69
N PRO A 91 6.99 -20.47 2.19
CA PRO A 91 7.18 -19.21 2.94
C PRO A 91 5.87 -18.44 3.08
N GLN A 92 4.92 -18.70 2.19
CA GLN A 92 3.62 -18.08 2.29
C GLN A 92 2.90 -18.54 3.57
N ILE A 93 3.04 -19.81 3.92
CA ILE A 93 2.50 -20.35 5.18
C ILE A 93 3.19 -19.68 6.37
N SER A 94 4.51 -19.57 6.34
CA SER A 94 5.29 -18.93 7.40
C SER A 94 4.86 -17.46 7.63
N LEU A 95 4.69 -16.69 6.58
CA LEU A 95 4.26 -15.29 6.69
C LEU A 95 2.79 -15.15 7.12
N GLN A 96 1.95 -16.15 6.86
CA GLN A 96 0.57 -16.12 7.31
C GLN A 96 0.44 -16.49 8.79
N GLN A 97 1.32 -17.34 9.31
CA GLN A 97 1.22 -17.89 10.66
C GLN A 97 2.05 -17.16 11.70
N SER A 98 3.16 -16.51 11.30
CA SER A 98 4.11 -15.94 12.26
C SER A 98 4.21 -14.42 12.11
N PHE A 99 3.86 -13.71 13.17
CA PHE A 99 4.06 -12.26 13.25
C PHE A 99 5.55 -11.92 13.11
N GLU A 100 6.41 -12.70 13.78
CA GLU A 100 7.85 -12.47 13.75
C GLU A 100 8.43 -12.60 12.33
N ALA A 101 7.99 -13.62 11.59
CA ALA A 101 8.40 -13.80 10.19
C ALA A 101 7.95 -12.62 9.31
N ARG A 102 6.73 -12.14 9.54
CA ARG A 102 6.19 -10.97 8.84
C ARG A 102 7.00 -9.71 9.13
N LEU A 103 7.35 -9.51 10.40
CA LEU A 103 8.14 -8.36 10.85
C LEU A 103 9.52 -8.36 10.19
N VAL A 104 10.23 -9.48 10.23
CA VAL A 104 11.55 -9.62 9.62
C VAL A 104 11.45 -9.35 8.11
N ALA A 105 10.49 -9.98 7.45
CA ALA A 105 10.31 -9.83 6.00
C ALA A 105 9.98 -8.38 5.61
N ALA A 106 9.13 -7.70 6.39
CA ALA A 106 8.80 -6.29 6.11
C ALA A 106 10.03 -5.40 6.24
N LYS A 107 10.85 -5.59 7.29
CA LYS A 107 12.10 -4.84 7.47
C LYS A 107 13.08 -5.10 6.34
N GLN A 108 13.21 -6.36 5.90
CA GLN A 108 14.07 -6.71 4.77
C GLN A 108 13.61 -6.00 3.48
N ALA A 109 12.30 -5.94 3.24
CA ALA A 109 11.77 -5.25 2.06
C ALA A 109 12.03 -3.74 2.16
N ALA A 110 11.79 -3.14 3.33
CA ALA A 110 12.04 -1.70 3.52
C ALA A 110 13.51 -1.36 3.24
N ALA A 111 14.44 -2.18 3.75
CA ALA A 111 15.88 -2.00 3.50
C ALA A 111 16.23 -2.22 2.02
N LYS A 112 15.69 -3.28 1.40
CA LYS A 112 15.98 -3.63 0.01
C LYS A 112 15.55 -2.52 -0.97
N TYR A 113 14.39 -1.91 -0.71
CA TYR A 113 13.80 -0.92 -1.62
C TYR A 113 14.05 0.53 -1.18
N HIS A 114 14.70 0.75 -0.03
CA HIS A 114 14.90 2.08 0.57
C HIS A 114 13.56 2.82 0.68
N ALA A 115 12.53 2.14 1.19
CA ALA A 115 11.13 2.62 1.17
C ALA A 115 10.45 2.32 2.50
N VAL A 116 9.36 3.01 2.76
CA VAL A 116 8.45 2.63 3.84
C VAL A 116 7.59 1.46 3.34
N VAL A 117 7.46 0.42 4.15
CA VAL A 117 6.60 -0.72 3.86
C VAL A 117 5.42 -0.71 4.83
N LEU A 118 4.21 -0.75 4.30
CA LEU A 118 2.97 -1.02 5.03
C LEU A 118 2.52 -2.43 4.62
N LEU A 119 2.92 -3.42 5.41
CA LEU A 119 2.55 -4.82 5.17
C LEU A 119 1.14 -5.06 5.70
N LYS A 120 0.22 -5.27 4.76
CA LYS A 120 -1.20 -5.50 5.06
C LYS A 120 -1.41 -6.88 5.70
N GLY A 121 -2.28 -6.96 6.71
CA GLY A 121 -2.60 -8.24 7.32
C GLY A 121 -3.56 -8.12 8.49
N TYR A 122 -3.68 -9.19 9.27
CA TYR A 122 -4.50 -9.18 10.49
C TYR A 122 -4.06 -8.07 11.45
N VAL A 123 -2.76 -7.93 11.61
CA VAL A 123 -2.12 -6.75 12.21
C VAL A 123 -1.24 -6.18 11.11
N ASP A 124 -1.46 -4.93 10.73
CA ASP A 124 -0.59 -4.28 9.75
C ASP A 124 0.77 -3.95 10.40
N ILE A 125 1.83 -4.05 9.61
CA ILE A 125 3.18 -3.71 10.06
C ILE A 125 3.68 -2.56 9.19
N ILE A 126 4.01 -1.45 9.81
CA ILE A 126 4.55 -0.27 9.12
C ILE A 126 6.02 -0.12 9.53
N THR A 127 6.94 -0.12 8.58
CA THR A 127 8.36 0.00 8.87
C THR A 127 9.13 0.72 7.77
N ASP A 128 10.17 1.47 8.18
CA ASP A 128 11.17 2.04 7.27
C ASP A 128 12.47 1.22 7.27
N GLY A 129 12.45 0.06 7.92
CA GLY A 129 13.62 -0.81 8.12
C GLY A 129 14.26 -0.65 9.49
N THR A 130 14.16 0.52 10.11
CA THR A 130 14.68 0.79 11.45
C THR A 130 13.54 0.93 12.45
N THR A 131 12.66 1.88 12.23
CA THR A 131 11.46 2.11 13.05
C THR A 131 10.35 1.17 12.59
N THR A 132 9.58 0.66 13.54
CA THR A 132 8.43 -0.18 13.22
C THR A 132 7.29 0.15 14.18
N ILE A 133 6.07 0.22 13.63
CA ILE A 133 4.86 0.34 14.40
C ILE A 133 3.83 -0.65 13.82
N THR A 134 2.87 -1.05 14.63
CA THR A 134 1.80 -1.94 14.20
C THR A 134 0.46 -1.25 14.31
N ASN A 135 -0.46 -1.65 13.45
CA ASN A 135 -1.84 -1.20 13.50
C ASN A 135 -2.75 -2.43 13.57
N ASN A 136 -3.58 -2.47 14.61
CA ASN A 136 -4.53 -3.56 14.81
C ASN A 136 -5.99 -3.08 14.67
N SER A 137 -6.21 -1.87 14.15
CA SER A 137 -7.55 -1.43 13.81
C SER A 137 -8.02 -2.14 12.53
N GLY A 138 -9.31 -2.41 12.47
CA GLY A 138 -9.93 -3.11 11.34
C GLY A 138 -10.75 -4.30 11.80
N THR A 139 -11.42 -4.91 10.86
CA THR A 139 -12.29 -6.07 11.14
C THR A 139 -11.82 -7.28 10.34
N PRO A 140 -12.18 -8.49 10.75
CA PRO A 140 -11.91 -9.67 9.93
C PRO A 140 -12.52 -9.58 8.52
N PHE A 141 -13.54 -8.77 8.33
CA PHE A 141 -14.12 -8.50 7.01
C PHE A 141 -13.24 -7.64 6.12
N UNK A 142 -12.36 -7.06 6.60
CA UNK A 142 -11.47 -6.23 5.85
C UNK A 142 -10.40 -7.02 5.09
N UNK A 143 -10.48 -8.18 5.26
CA UNK A 143 -9.63 -9.13 4.57
C UNK A 143 -10.06 -9.26 3.11
N UNK A 144 -10.96 -8.48 2.72
CA UNK A 144 -11.31 -8.42 1.34
C UNK A 144 -10.32 -7.61 0.56
N UNK A 145 -10.08 -7.88 -0.52
CA UNK A 145 -9.13 -7.35 -1.41
C UNK A 145 -9.36 -5.92 -1.78
N UNK A 146 -10.53 -5.48 -1.76
CA UNK A 146 -10.94 -4.17 -2.14
C UNK A 146 -10.58 -3.11 -1.12
N PHE A 147 -10.34 -3.54 0.02
CA PHE A 147 -9.98 -2.54 1.02
C PHE A 147 -8.53 -2.03 0.85
N GLY A 148 -7.69 -2.78 0.16
CA GLY A 148 -6.31 -2.36 -0.15
C GLY A 148 -6.25 -1.12 -1.04
N ASP A 149 -7.10 -1.05 -2.04
CA ASP A 149 -7.14 0.11 -2.95
C ASP A 149 -7.56 1.38 -2.19
N THR A 150 -8.52 1.25 -1.27
CA THR A 150 -8.95 2.37 -0.42
C THR A 150 -7.80 2.84 0.48
N LEU A 151 -7.11 1.89 1.10
CA LEU A 151 -5.93 2.19 1.93
C LEU A 151 -4.89 2.98 1.13
N SER A 152 -4.57 2.51 -0.07
CA SER A 152 -3.58 3.19 -0.95
C SER A 152 -4.03 4.60 -1.30
N GLY A 153 -5.33 4.81 -1.49
CA GLY A 153 -5.91 6.13 -1.72
C GLY A 153 -5.77 7.05 -0.50
N VAL A 154 -6.04 6.52 0.70
CA VAL A 154 -5.90 7.32 1.95
C VAL A 154 -4.42 7.69 2.17
N VAL A 155 -3.49 6.74 1.98
CA VAL A 155 -2.05 7.02 2.07
C VAL A 155 -1.69 8.19 1.13
N ALA A 156 -2.11 8.09 -0.14
CA ALA A 156 -1.76 9.11 -1.13
C ALA A 156 -2.37 10.48 -0.79
N ALA A 157 -3.60 10.49 -0.24
CA ALA A 157 -4.23 11.75 0.18
C ALA A 157 -3.42 12.43 1.29
N LEU A 158 -2.90 11.66 2.25
CA LEU A 158 -2.05 12.21 3.33
C LEU A 158 -0.72 12.70 2.77
N LEU A 159 -0.09 11.94 1.86
CA LEU A 159 1.14 12.36 1.19
C LEU A 159 0.92 13.66 0.39
N ALA A 160 -0.20 13.79 -0.31
CA ALA A 160 -0.52 14.98 -1.09
C ALA A 160 -0.66 16.22 -0.20
N ARG A 161 -0.99 16.03 1.08
CA ARG A 161 -1.07 17.10 2.10
C ARG A 161 0.26 17.39 2.77
N GLY A 162 1.33 16.67 2.40
CA GLY A 162 2.67 16.90 2.94
C GLY A 162 3.02 16.10 4.19
N VAL A 163 2.20 15.10 4.55
CA VAL A 163 2.51 14.21 5.68
C VAL A 163 3.72 13.34 5.28
N GLY A 164 4.64 13.11 6.21
CA GLY A 164 5.82 12.26 5.98
C GLY A 164 5.43 10.82 5.65
N LEU A 165 6.33 10.08 4.98
CA LEU A 165 6.02 8.73 4.47
C LEU A 165 5.57 7.78 5.59
N PHE A 166 6.34 7.72 6.67
CA PHE A 166 6.07 6.79 7.77
C PHE A 166 4.75 7.13 8.47
N GLU A 167 4.55 8.41 8.77
CA GLU A 167 3.36 8.92 9.43
C GLU A 167 2.12 8.74 8.55
N ALA A 168 2.25 8.99 7.23
CA ALA A 168 1.15 8.79 6.28
C ALA A 168 0.72 7.33 6.22
N ALA A 169 1.69 6.40 6.18
CA ALA A 169 1.39 4.96 6.16
C ALA A 169 0.68 4.54 7.46
N HIS A 170 1.18 4.99 8.61
CA HIS A 170 0.61 4.64 9.91
C HIS A 170 -0.81 5.23 10.07
N ALA A 171 -0.96 6.53 9.83
CA ALA A 171 -2.27 7.19 9.95
C ALA A 171 -3.29 6.59 8.98
N ALA A 172 -2.88 6.29 7.74
CA ALA A 172 -3.79 5.70 6.76
C ALA A 172 -4.26 4.31 7.18
N ALA A 173 -3.36 3.48 7.73
CA ALA A 173 -3.74 2.16 8.23
C ALA A 173 -4.81 2.28 9.32
N TYR A 174 -4.60 3.20 10.27
CA TYR A 174 -5.56 3.46 11.34
C TYR A 174 -6.90 3.98 10.79
N ILE A 175 -6.86 5.01 9.94
CA ILE A 175 -8.08 5.62 9.37
C ILE A 175 -8.88 4.58 8.58
N ASN A 176 -8.20 3.82 7.72
CA ASN A 176 -8.85 2.81 6.88
C ASN A 176 -9.44 1.69 7.74
N GLY A 177 -8.70 1.24 8.75
CA GLY A 177 -9.16 0.20 9.68
C GLY A 177 -10.38 0.65 10.49
N ARG A 178 -10.32 1.84 11.10
CA ARG A 178 -11.43 2.37 11.90
C ARG A 178 -12.68 2.63 11.04
N ALA A 179 -12.50 3.17 9.84
CA ALA A 179 -13.62 3.37 8.92
C ALA A 179 -14.25 2.01 8.53
N GLY A 180 -13.43 0.99 8.36
CA GLY A 180 -13.92 -0.38 8.11
C GLY A 180 -14.70 -0.95 9.30
N GLU A 181 -14.24 -0.71 10.53
CA GLU A 181 -14.97 -1.14 11.74
C GLU A 181 -16.35 -0.47 11.81
N LEU A 182 -16.40 0.84 11.57
CA LEU A 182 -17.67 1.58 11.58
C LEU A 182 -18.62 1.07 10.49
N ALA A 183 -18.11 0.86 9.28
CA ALA A 183 -18.92 0.32 8.19
C ALA A 183 -19.47 -1.08 8.54
N ALA A 184 -18.60 -1.95 9.08
CA ALA A 184 -18.99 -3.31 9.46
C ALA A 184 -20.00 -3.31 10.61
N SER A 185 -19.89 -2.37 11.55
CA SER A 185 -20.87 -2.27 12.66
C SER A 185 -22.27 -1.95 12.15
N GLN A 186 -22.39 -1.27 11.01
CA GLN A 186 -23.69 -0.92 10.44
C GLN A 186 -24.20 -1.95 9.44
N LYS A 187 -23.31 -2.58 8.66
CA LYS A 187 -23.70 -3.44 7.54
C LYS A 187 -23.41 -4.93 7.77
N GLY A 188 -22.69 -5.26 8.85
CA GLY A 188 -22.33 -6.65 9.14
C GLY A 188 -21.49 -7.25 8.03
N GLU A 189 -21.74 -8.52 7.72
CA GLU A 189 -21.00 -9.26 6.68
C GLU A 189 -21.24 -8.74 5.25
N GLY A 190 -22.23 -7.88 5.07
CA GLY A 190 -22.54 -7.27 3.76
C GLY A 190 -21.68 -6.07 3.39
N VAL A 191 -20.70 -5.72 4.24
CA VAL A 191 -19.85 -4.55 4.00
C VAL A 191 -18.99 -4.75 2.72
N VAL A 192 -18.93 -3.71 1.88
CA VAL A 192 -18.08 -3.69 0.70
C VAL A 192 -17.09 -2.52 0.81
N ALA A 193 -16.02 -2.56 0.01
CA ALA A 193 -14.92 -1.59 0.14
C ALA A 193 -15.38 -0.13 -0.03
N SER A 194 -16.35 0.13 -0.90
CA SER A 194 -16.88 1.48 -1.11
C SER A 194 -17.64 2.02 0.10
N ASP A 195 -18.12 1.14 0.97
CA ASP A 195 -18.89 1.60 2.15
C ASP A 195 -18.03 2.41 3.11
N ILE A 196 -16.71 2.12 3.17
CA ILE A 196 -15.84 2.82 4.11
C ILE A 196 -15.67 4.30 3.77
N PHE A 197 -15.97 4.72 2.53
CA PHE A 197 -15.80 6.13 2.13
C PHE A 197 -16.61 7.08 3.00
N ASP A 198 -17.83 6.67 3.39
CA ASP A 198 -18.72 7.50 4.21
C ASP A 198 -18.25 7.61 5.67
N PHE A 199 -17.37 6.69 6.10
CA PHE A 199 -16.88 6.64 7.48
C PHE A 199 -15.50 7.27 7.64
N ILE A 200 -14.74 7.44 6.55
CA ILE A 200 -13.42 8.12 6.64
C ILE A 200 -13.57 9.53 7.26
N PRO A 201 -14.51 10.38 6.80
CA PRO A 201 -14.68 11.70 7.45
C PRO A 201 -15.09 11.62 8.92
N GLN A 202 -15.82 10.57 9.31
CA GLN A 202 -16.21 10.39 10.71
C GLN A 202 -15.01 10.08 11.59
N VAL A 203 -14.11 9.21 11.12
CA VAL A 203 -12.85 8.90 11.84
C VAL A 203 -12.00 10.15 12.00
N LEU A 204 -11.88 10.94 10.93
CA LEU A 204 -11.09 12.17 10.95
C LEU A 204 -11.69 13.22 11.90
N LYS A 205 -13.02 13.29 12.00
CA LYS A 205 -13.70 14.22 12.91
C LYS A 205 -13.50 13.82 14.38
N GLY A 206 -13.67 12.52 14.70
CA GLY A 206 -13.51 12.01 16.06
C GLY A 206 -12.10 12.23 16.61
N SER A 207 -11.08 12.18 15.76
CA SER A 207 -9.69 12.42 16.19
C SER A 207 -9.42 13.88 16.58
N ASN A 208 -10.34 14.80 16.27
CA ASN A 208 -10.23 16.21 16.65
C ASN A 208 -10.94 16.57 17.97
N GLU A 209 -11.68 15.63 18.58
CA GLU A 209 -12.43 15.89 19.81
C GLU A 209 -11.62 15.56 21.08
N ASP A 210 -10.43 14.94 20.91
CA ASP A 210 -9.57 14.54 22.04
C ASP A 210 -8.41 15.51 22.31
N TYR A 211 -8.48 16.77 21.77
CA TYR A 211 -7.48 17.81 22.02
C TYR A 211 -8.11 19.02 22.72
#